data_88442578caa7e8f4ed9f8abaf0f13864
#
_entry.id   88442578caa7e8f4ed9f8abaf0f13864
#
_cell.length_a   1.000
_cell.length_b   1.000
_cell.length_c   1.000
_cell.angle_alpha   90.00
_cell.angle_beta   90.00
_cell.angle_gamma   90.00
#
_symmetry.space_group_name_H-M   'P 1'
#
loop_
_entity.id
_entity.type
_entity.pdbx_description
1 polymer ?
#
loop_
_entity_poly.entity_id
_entity_poly.type
_entity_poly.pdbx_seq_one_letter_code
_entity_poly.pdbx_strand_id
1 'polypeptide(L)'
;KSTGSIDPYSTSGGNVEHAEETHNAIDGNLQTNWTTEQYQQGVLGKPGVGLWGRTYRASTAATATIRTPDSSLGVEFYGARTLPTDLAGWQKLGSASGDINGKRIDLTRAPGMRYYMAWITQLPPVQGGVSKAKISEFIVRR
;
A
#
# COMPACT_ATOMS: atom_id res chain seq x y z
N LYS A 1 8.34 12.33 9.06
CA LYS A 1 8.04 10.89 8.91
C LYS A 1 7.99 10.54 7.45
N SER A 2 8.68 9.47 7.07
CA SER A 2 8.83 9.10 5.65
C SER A 2 7.93 7.93 5.24
N THR A 3 7.34 7.23 6.18
CA THR A 3 6.39 6.13 5.91
C THR A 3 5.28 6.14 6.95
N GLY A 4 4.17 5.53 6.60
CA GLY A 4 3.06 5.33 7.52
C GLY A 4 2.02 4.39 6.94
N SER A 5 1.06 4.03 7.76
CA SER A 5 -0.09 3.23 7.33
C SER A 5 -1.36 4.05 7.44
N ILE A 6 -2.42 3.57 6.80
CA ILE A 6 -3.72 4.23 6.82
C ILE A 6 -4.83 3.19 6.89
N ASP A 7 -5.65 3.32 7.93
CA ASP A 7 -6.88 2.54 8.11
C ASP A 7 -7.95 3.46 8.68
N PRO A 8 -8.61 4.26 7.84
CA PRO A 8 -9.61 5.22 8.30
C PRO A 8 -10.88 4.56 8.83
N TYR A 9 -10.99 3.24 8.71
CA TYR A 9 -12.15 2.48 9.15
C TYR A 9 -11.86 1.67 10.42
N SER A 10 -10.71 1.92 11.07
CA SER A 10 -10.34 1.21 12.30
C SER A 10 -11.32 1.55 13.43
N THR A 11 -11.84 0.51 14.08
CA THR A 11 -12.72 0.67 15.24
C THR A 11 -11.94 0.95 16.53
N SER A 12 -10.64 0.74 16.53
CA SER A 12 -9.78 0.97 17.71
C SER A 12 -9.25 2.39 17.81
N GLY A 13 -9.70 3.29 16.94
CA GLY A 13 -9.44 4.72 17.10
C GLY A 13 -8.07 5.16 16.63
N GLY A 14 -7.50 4.53 15.67
CA GLY A 14 -6.23 4.94 15.12
C GLY A 14 -6.16 4.67 13.62
N ASN A 15 -5.42 5.47 12.93
CA ASN A 15 -5.20 5.32 11.51
C ASN A 15 -4.00 4.39 11.33
N VAL A 16 -4.06 3.19 11.94
CA VAL A 16 -2.91 2.31 12.08
C VAL A 16 -3.19 0.92 11.54
N GLU A 17 -2.21 0.39 10.85
CA GLU A 17 -2.17 -0.97 10.33
C GLU A 17 -0.70 -1.36 10.35
N HIS A 18 -0.19 -1.80 11.53
CA HIS A 18 1.23 -2.08 11.76
C HIS A 18 2.14 -0.93 11.30
N ALA A 19 1.85 0.28 11.76
CA ALA A 19 2.56 1.48 11.33
C ALA A 19 4.08 1.41 11.63
N GLU A 20 4.47 0.67 12.65
CA GLU A 20 5.86 0.46 13.03
C GLU A 20 6.66 -0.37 12.01
N GLU A 21 5.98 -1.09 11.14
CA GLU A 21 6.62 -1.92 10.11
C GLU A 21 6.65 -1.28 8.73
N THR A 22 6.04 -0.12 8.54
CA THR A 22 5.86 0.45 7.20
C THR A 22 7.17 0.72 6.48
N HIS A 23 8.23 1.05 7.20
CA HIS A 23 9.53 1.27 6.63
C HIS A 23 10.13 -0.02 6.02
N ASN A 24 9.67 -1.21 6.44
CA ASN A 24 10.11 -2.47 5.84
C ASN A 24 9.72 -2.57 4.34
N ALA A 25 8.75 -1.81 3.90
CA ALA A 25 8.33 -1.81 2.50
C ALA A 25 9.20 -0.89 1.61
N ILE A 26 10.19 -0.20 2.18
CA ILE A 26 11.07 0.69 1.43
C ILE A 26 12.55 0.53 1.82
N ASP A 27 12.90 -0.56 2.50
CA ASP A 27 14.26 -0.77 3.03
C ASP A 27 15.19 -1.51 2.05
N GLY A 28 14.70 -1.89 0.87
CA GLY A 28 15.48 -2.62 -0.11
C GLY A 28 15.72 -4.08 0.25
N ASN A 29 15.10 -4.59 1.30
CA ASN A 29 15.28 -5.95 1.78
C ASN A 29 14.01 -6.77 1.56
N LEU A 30 14.06 -7.72 0.63
CA LEU A 30 12.90 -8.57 0.31
C LEU A 30 12.54 -9.57 1.41
N GLN A 31 13.39 -9.70 2.43
CA GLN A 31 13.13 -10.60 3.56
C GLN A 31 12.33 -9.93 4.68
N THR A 32 12.17 -8.62 4.64
CA THR A 32 11.35 -7.88 5.58
C THR A 32 10.06 -7.44 4.89
N ASN A 33 8.98 -7.31 5.66
CA ASN A 33 7.67 -6.95 5.13
C ASN A 33 6.97 -5.93 6.01
N TRP A 34 6.13 -5.11 5.40
CA TRP A 34 4.96 -4.55 6.07
C TRP A 34 3.83 -5.56 5.93
N THR A 35 3.10 -5.80 7.02
CA THR A 35 1.99 -6.76 7.06
C THR A 35 0.75 -6.06 7.57
N THR A 36 -0.39 -6.29 6.92
CA THR A 36 -1.68 -5.81 7.45
C THR A 36 -2.04 -6.56 8.73
N GLU A 37 -3.08 -6.10 9.43
CA GLU A 37 -3.72 -6.91 10.47
C GLU A 37 -4.27 -8.20 9.85
N GLN A 38 -4.60 -9.16 10.71
CA GLN A 38 -5.25 -10.40 10.28
C GLN A 38 -6.75 -10.19 10.13
N TYR A 39 -7.31 -10.76 9.06
CA TYR A 39 -8.73 -10.65 8.75
C TYR A 39 -9.33 -12.05 8.68
N GLN A 40 -10.43 -12.26 9.43
CA GLN A 40 -11.07 -13.56 9.52
C GLN A 40 -11.73 -13.95 8.20
N GLN A 41 -11.51 -15.19 7.76
CA GLN A 41 -12.10 -15.78 6.55
C GLN A 41 -11.77 -15.00 5.27
N GLY A 42 -10.69 -14.21 5.28
CA GLY A 42 -10.32 -13.39 4.14
C GLY A 42 -11.23 -12.19 3.91
N VAL A 43 -12.07 -11.84 4.87
CA VAL A 43 -13.01 -10.73 4.76
C VAL A 43 -12.35 -9.46 5.29
N LEU A 44 -12.02 -8.53 4.40
CA LEU A 44 -11.45 -7.25 4.78
C LEU A 44 -12.45 -6.40 5.59
N GLY A 45 -13.73 -6.45 5.21
CA GLY A 45 -14.80 -5.78 5.95
C GLY A 45 -14.79 -4.25 5.85
N LYS A 46 -13.96 -3.70 4.98
CA LYS A 46 -13.80 -2.27 4.76
C LYS A 46 -13.27 -2.07 3.34
N PRO A 47 -13.35 -0.83 2.78
CA PRO A 47 -12.89 -0.60 1.41
C PRO A 47 -11.41 -0.88 1.18
N GLY A 48 -10.57 -0.71 2.20
CA GLY A 48 -9.17 -1.02 2.07
C GLY A 48 -8.35 -0.58 3.27
N VAL A 49 -7.08 -0.93 3.23
CA VAL A 49 -6.05 -0.45 4.15
C VAL A 49 -4.79 -0.18 3.35
N GLY A 50 -3.96 0.73 3.79
CA GLY A 50 -2.82 1.12 2.98
C GLY A 50 -1.56 1.42 3.75
N LEU A 51 -0.49 1.48 2.98
CA LEU A 51 0.76 2.04 3.45
C LEU A 51 1.21 3.14 2.48
N TRP A 52 1.84 4.17 3.00
CA TRP A 52 2.37 5.26 2.19
C TRP A 52 3.84 5.50 2.47
N GLY A 53 4.51 6.02 1.44
CA GLY A 53 5.89 6.48 1.57
C GLY A 53 6.04 7.87 0.98
N ARG A 54 7.03 8.60 1.47
CA ARG A 54 7.38 9.93 0.98
C ARG A 54 8.62 9.82 0.11
N THR A 55 8.57 10.42 -1.06
CA THR A 55 9.74 10.51 -1.93
C THR A 55 10.68 11.60 -1.43
N TYR A 56 11.96 11.45 -1.77
CA TYR A 56 12.98 12.43 -1.42
C TYR A 56 12.69 13.80 -2.04
N ARG A 57 12.15 13.80 -3.26
CA ARG A 57 11.78 15.01 -4.00
C ARG A 57 10.38 14.86 -4.57
N ALA A 58 9.74 15.98 -4.88
CA ALA A 58 8.53 15.97 -5.67
C ALA A 58 8.80 15.25 -7.00
N SER A 59 7.89 14.40 -7.41
CA SER A 59 8.09 13.53 -8.57
C SER A 59 6.79 13.32 -9.35
N THR A 60 6.98 12.82 -10.58
CA THR A 60 5.87 12.35 -11.41
C THR A 60 6.14 10.89 -11.72
N ALA A 61 5.56 10.00 -10.95
CA ALA A 61 5.77 8.57 -11.13
C ALA A 61 5.05 8.08 -12.38
N ALA A 62 5.73 7.22 -13.14
CA ALA A 62 5.16 6.56 -14.32
C ALA A 62 4.68 5.15 -14.00
N THR A 63 5.33 4.47 -13.08
CA THR A 63 4.99 3.09 -12.70
C THR A 63 5.12 2.87 -11.21
N ALA A 64 4.37 1.88 -10.72
CA ALA A 64 4.51 1.34 -9.37
C ALA A 64 4.74 -0.16 -9.44
N THR A 65 5.49 -0.69 -8.49
CA THR A 65 5.75 -2.11 -8.36
C THR A 65 5.58 -2.52 -6.90
N ILE A 66 4.86 -3.60 -6.69
CA ILE A 66 4.77 -4.26 -5.38
C ILE A 66 5.56 -5.56 -5.44
N ARG A 67 6.49 -5.74 -4.50
CA ARG A 67 7.11 -7.03 -4.24
C ARG A 67 6.41 -7.62 -3.02
N THR A 68 5.95 -8.85 -3.17
CA THR A 68 5.14 -9.52 -2.14
C THR A 68 5.37 -11.03 -2.20
N PRO A 69 5.40 -11.72 -1.05
CA PRO A 69 5.38 -13.19 -1.02
C PRO A 69 3.97 -13.74 -1.27
N ASP A 70 2.92 -12.91 -1.28
CA ASP A 70 1.55 -13.36 -1.48
C ASP A 70 1.30 -13.71 -2.95
N SER A 71 0.47 -14.74 -3.18
CA SER A 71 0.17 -15.23 -4.53
C SER A 71 -0.76 -14.29 -5.30
N SER A 72 -1.58 -13.50 -4.60
CA SER A 72 -2.45 -12.52 -5.23
C SER A 72 -2.81 -11.41 -4.24
N LEU A 73 -3.02 -10.21 -4.78
CA LEU A 73 -3.46 -9.04 -4.04
C LEU A 73 -4.33 -8.19 -4.96
N GLY A 74 -5.22 -7.38 -4.39
CA GLY A 74 -5.82 -6.25 -5.10
C GLY A 74 -5.29 -4.97 -4.48
N VAL A 75 -4.79 -4.06 -5.32
CA VAL A 75 -4.13 -2.82 -4.87
C VAL A 75 -4.58 -1.67 -5.76
N GLU A 76 -4.85 -0.53 -5.13
CA GLU A 76 -4.98 0.76 -5.80
C GLU A 76 -3.80 1.64 -5.40
N PHE A 77 -3.32 2.45 -6.35
CA PHE A 77 -2.19 3.35 -6.10
C PHE A 77 -2.67 4.79 -6.09
N TYR A 78 -2.18 5.55 -5.13
CA TYR A 78 -2.57 6.94 -4.93
C TYR A 78 -1.33 7.81 -4.76
N GLY A 79 -1.50 9.10 -5.06
CA GLY A 79 -0.47 10.10 -4.82
C GLY A 79 -1.03 11.34 -4.16
N ALA A 80 -0.16 12.11 -3.51
CA ALA A 80 -0.50 13.38 -2.91
C ALA A 80 0.72 14.30 -2.85
N ARG A 81 0.48 15.61 -2.93
CA ARG A 81 1.54 16.61 -2.82
C ARG A 81 1.93 16.87 -1.37
N THR A 82 0.95 16.88 -0.50
CA THR A 82 1.11 16.98 0.94
C THR A 82 0.41 15.80 1.59
N LEU A 83 0.83 15.38 2.77
CA LEU A 83 0.22 14.23 3.44
C LEU A 83 -1.23 14.54 3.81
N PRO A 84 -2.21 13.84 3.20
CA PRO A 84 -3.61 14.09 3.51
C PRO A 84 -3.99 13.63 4.92
N THR A 85 -5.03 14.26 5.46
CA THR A 85 -5.62 13.86 6.74
C THR A 85 -6.69 12.77 6.57
N ASP A 86 -7.20 12.58 5.35
CA ASP A 86 -8.22 11.58 5.04
C ASP A 86 -8.02 11.05 3.61
N LEU A 87 -8.82 10.04 3.23
CA LEU A 87 -8.72 9.41 1.92
C LEU A 87 -9.04 10.36 0.77
N ALA A 88 -9.92 11.34 0.99
CA ALA A 88 -10.33 12.27 -0.07
C ALA A 88 -9.18 13.12 -0.58
N GLY A 89 -8.13 13.30 0.22
CA GLY A 89 -6.95 14.05 -0.18
C GLY A 89 -5.98 13.29 -1.08
N TRP A 90 -6.19 12.01 -1.29
CA TRP A 90 -5.35 11.17 -2.16
C TRP A 90 -5.93 11.09 -3.57
N GLN A 91 -5.09 11.26 -4.58
CA GLN A 91 -5.48 11.12 -5.97
C GLN A 91 -5.16 9.72 -6.46
N LYS A 92 -6.16 9.01 -7.00
CA LYS A 92 -5.95 7.67 -7.57
C LYS A 92 -5.14 7.77 -8.86
N LEU A 93 -4.10 6.93 -8.97
CA LEU A 93 -3.18 6.91 -10.10
C LEU A 93 -3.22 5.60 -10.87
N GLY A 94 -3.73 4.52 -10.28
CA GLY A 94 -3.78 3.24 -10.95
C GLY A 94 -4.26 2.13 -10.03
N SER A 95 -4.33 0.92 -10.58
CA SER A 95 -4.74 -0.26 -9.83
C SER A 95 -4.19 -1.52 -10.47
N ALA A 96 -4.10 -2.60 -9.68
CA ALA A 96 -3.71 -3.91 -10.15
C ALA A 96 -4.33 -4.97 -9.26
N SER A 97 -4.59 -6.14 -9.81
CA SER A 97 -5.12 -7.27 -9.04
C SER A 97 -4.59 -8.59 -9.59
N GLY A 98 -4.61 -9.63 -8.75
CA GLY A 98 -4.13 -10.94 -9.10
C GLY A 98 -2.67 -11.14 -8.69
N ASP A 99 -1.91 -11.88 -9.50
CA ASP A 99 -0.48 -12.11 -9.28
C ASP A 99 0.31 -10.89 -9.74
N ILE A 100 0.49 -9.94 -8.83
CA ILE A 100 1.11 -8.65 -9.14
C ILE A 100 2.58 -8.56 -8.74
N ASN A 101 3.12 -9.58 -8.08
CA ASN A 101 4.48 -9.52 -7.56
C ASN A 101 5.49 -9.18 -8.65
N GLY A 102 6.22 -8.09 -8.45
CA GLY A 102 7.29 -7.66 -9.34
C GLY A 102 6.85 -7.02 -10.64
N LYS A 103 5.56 -6.92 -10.92
CA LYS A 103 5.07 -6.33 -12.17
C LYS A 103 5.11 -4.81 -12.08
N ARG A 104 5.47 -4.17 -13.19
CA ARG A 104 5.38 -2.72 -13.32
C ARG A 104 3.98 -2.33 -13.75
N ILE A 105 3.30 -1.59 -12.89
CA ILE A 105 1.93 -1.14 -13.12
C ILE A 105 1.99 0.32 -13.57
N ASP A 106 1.39 0.59 -14.72
CA ASP A 106 1.34 1.95 -15.26
C ASP A 106 0.47 2.84 -14.37
N LEU A 107 0.95 4.03 -14.10
CA LEU A 107 0.24 5.04 -13.34
C LEU A 107 -0.16 6.21 -14.22
N THR A 108 -1.31 6.81 -13.91
CA THR A 108 -1.61 8.15 -14.40
C THR A 108 -0.56 9.10 -13.86
N ARG A 109 0.12 9.83 -14.75
CA ARG A 109 1.19 10.74 -14.34
C ARG A 109 0.60 11.99 -13.75
N ALA A 110 0.91 12.24 -12.48
CA ALA A 110 0.47 13.44 -11.77
C ALA A 110 1.72 14.15 -11.23
N PRO A 111 1.97 15.40 -11.64
CA PRO A 111 3.21 16.09 -11.28
C PRO A 111 3.21 16.55 -9.83
N GLY A 112 4.40 16.64 -9.26
CA GLY A 112 4.62 17.25 -7.97
C GLY A 112 4.23 16.39 -6.77
N MET A 113 4.08 15.09 -6.95
CA MET A 113 3.73 14.20 -5.84
C MET A 113 4.91 13.96 -4.93
N ARG A 114 4.67 14.05 -3.63
CA ARG A 114 5.65 13.75 -2.57
C ARG A 114 5.33 12.48 -1.83
N TYR A 115 4.06 12.04 -1.86
CA TYR A 115 3.58 10.88 -1.12
C TYR A 115 2.90 9.95 -2.09
N TYR A 116 3.21 8.66 -1.98
CA TYR A 116 2.57 7.60 -2.76
C TYR A 116 2.05 6.54 -1.80
N MET A 117 0.88 6.01 -2.09
CA MET A 117 0.20 5.03 -1.25
C MET A 117 -0.17 3.80 -2.04
N ALA A 118 0.08 2.63 -1.46
CA ALA A 118 -0.48 1.36 -1.90
C ALA A 118 -1.68 1.05 -0.99
N TRP A 119 -2.86 0.98 -1.57
CA TRP A 119 -4.13 0.78 -0.89
C TRP A 119 -4.63 -0.62 -1.21
N ILE A 120 -4.61 -1.51 -0.22
CA ILE A 120 -4.99 -2.92 -0.38
C ILE A 120 -6.50 -3.01 -0.38
N THR A 121 -7.07 -3.52 -1.47
CA THR A 121 -8.52 -3.69 -1.63
C THR A 121 -8.94 -5.15 -1.60
N GLN A 122 -8.00 -6.08 -1.85
CA GLN A 122 -8.27 -7.51 -1.86
C GLN A 122 -7.11 -8.24 -1.20
N LEU A 123 -7.43 -9.05 -0.20
CA LEU A 123 -6.47 -9.83 0.55
C LEU A 123 -6.06 -11.09 -0.22
N PRO A 124 -4.88 -11.68 0.09
CA PRO A 124 -4.49 -12.95 -0.49
C PRO A 124 -5.39 -14.08 0.01
N PRO A 125 -5.27 -15.30 -0.58
CA PRO A 125 -6.05 -16.44 -0.15
C PRO A 125 -5.91 -16.73 1.35
N VAL A 126 -7.01 -17.21 1.93
CA VAL A 126 -7.08 -17.56 3.34
C VAL A 126 -6.14 -18.71 3.66
N GLN A 127 -5.42 -18.60 4.78
CA GLN A 127 -4.60 -19.65 5.34
C GLN A 127 -4.89 -19.76 6.83
N GLY A 128 -5.27 -20.97 7.28
CA GLY A 128 -5.60 -21.17 8.69
C GLY A 128 -6.79 -20.35 9.16
N GLY A 129 -7.77 -20.08 8.30
CA GLY A 129 -8.97 -19.32 8.63
C GLY A 129 -8.79 -17.81 8.65
N VAL A 130 -7.57 -17.32 8.37
CA VAL A 130 -7.28 -15.87 8.37
C VAL A 130 -6.54 -15.49 7.11
N SER A 131 -6.53 -14.20 6.81
CA SER A 131 -5.77 -13.63 5.70
C SER A 131 -5.13 -12.32 6.14
N LYS A 132 -3.94 -12.08 5.61
CA LYS A 132 -3.21 -10.83 5.79
C LYS A 132 -2.35 -10.58 4.56
N ALA A 133 -2.25 -9.34 4.14
CA ALA A 133 -1.42 -8.97 3.02
C ALA A 133 -0.02 -8.57 3.52
N LYS A 134 0.99 -8.92 2.74
CA LYS A 134 2.39 -8.58 3.03
C LYS A 134 2.98 -7.85 1.85
N ILE A 135 3.68 -6.75 2.11
CA ILE A 135 4.42 -6.01 1.10
C ILE A 135 5.89 -5.97 1.52
N SER A 136 6.74 -6.59 0.70
CA SER A 136 8.20 -6.59 0.91
C SER A 136 8.82 -5.29 0.41
N GLU A 137 8.37 -4.81 -0.76
CA GLU A 137 8.81 -3.52 -1.31
C GLU A 137 7.68 -2.85 -2.07
N PHE A 138 7.58 -1.55 -1.90
CA PHE A 138 6.71 -0.67 -2.68
C PHE A 138 7.61 0.35 -3.39
N ILE A 139 7.65 0.28 -4.71
CA ILE A 139 8.59 1.05 -5.54
C ILE A 139 7.80 1.89 -6.52
N VAL A 140 8.10 3.18 -6.58
CA VAL A 140 7.59 4.05 -7.65
C VAL A 140 8.76 4.52 -8.51
N ARG A 141 8.54 4.61 -9.82
CA ARG A 141 9.55 5.03 -10.79
C ARG A 141 8.99 6.09 -11.72
N ARG A 142 9.86 7.02 -12.03
CA ARG A 142 9.59 8.06 -13.04
C ARG A 142 9.64 7.51 -14.46
#